data_024a4b602ea3304253d19a5c756270a9
#
_entry.id   024a4b602ea3304253d19a5c756270a9
#
_cell.length_a   1.000
_cell.length_b   1.000
_cell.length_c   1.000
_cell.angle_alpha   90.00
_cell.angle_beta   90.00
_cell.angle_gamma   90.00
#
_symmetry.space_group_name_H-M   'P 1'
#
loop_
_entity.id
_entity.type
_entity.pdbx_description
1 polymer ?
#
loop_
_entity_poly.entity_id
_entity_poly.type
_entity_poly.pdbx_seq_one_letter_code
_entity_poly.pdbx_strand_id
1 'polypeptide(L)'
;MTKETISTTRTTRSGRTSTRGTVGEATSLPLAASLERKEAALDLALRELPSLIVAYSGGVDSAYLAYAAHRALGSSVLCVTADSPSYPERHRAIARRVAEQFGFNHLVIQTEEMARPEYRANPANRCYFCKHELYTHLSAIAGERGIPVIADGSNADDRGDYRPGRQAPREFGVRSPLDESGLTKEDIRELSRRAGLPTWDEPASACLSSRIPYFSEVTDEKLRLIERAEAVLHDLGFRICRVRHHDTIARLELGRDEIARALEPEMAETIDSQLRALGYAHVTVDLRGYRLGSLNEALRLRQV
;
A
#
# COMPACT_ATOMS: atom_id res chain seq x y z
N MET A 1 -28.73 50.93 -47.96
CA MET A 1 -28.16 52.26 -47.99
C MET A 1 -27.17 52.31 -46.84
N THR A 2 -25.86 52.46 -46.96
CA THR A 2 -24.98 52.93 -48.00
C THR A 2 -23.66 52.14 -47.91
N LYS A 3 -23.05 51.86 -49.02
CA LYS A 3 -21.69 51.38 -49.26
C LYS A 3 -20.65 52.46 -48.97
N GLU A 4 -19.42 52.08 -48.58
CA GLU A 4 -18.15 52.62 -49.05
C GLU A 4 -17.02 51.76 -48.41
N THR A 5 -16.23 51.11 -49.07
CA THR A 5 -15.28 50.94 -50.13
C THR A 5 -13.98 51.76 -49.91
N ILE A 6 -12.86 50.99 -49.85
CA ILE A 6 -11.46 51.24 -50.32
C ILE A 6 -10.52 52.04 -49.40
N SER A 7 -9.35 51.47 -49.02
CA SER A 7 -8.12 51.73 -49.73
C SER A 7 -6.94 50.87 -49.24
N THR A 8 -6.26 50.27 -50.19
CA THR A 8 -5.02 49.53 -50.14
C THR A 8 -3.83 50.48 -49.95
N THR A 9 -2.92 50.16 -49.05
CA THR A 9 -1.53 50.67 -49.22
C THR A 9 -0.51 49.55 -48.87
N ARG A 10 0.26 49.21 -49.84
CA ARG A 10 1.36 48.23 -49.88
C ARG A 10 2.64 49.01 -49.55
N THR A 11 3.39 48.56 -48.52
CA THR A 11 4.78 49.02 -48.35
C THR A 11 5.69 47.85 -48.04
N THR A 12 6.76 47.81 -48.77
CA THR A 12 7.74 46.73 -48.95
C THR A 12 8.85 46.76 -47.91
N ARG A 13 9.33 45.57 -47.52
CA ARG A 13 10.72 45.14 -47.19
C ARG A 13 11.47 45.78 -46.03
N SER A 14 11.80 44.95 -45.03
CA SER A 14 13.20 44.80 -44.62
C SER A 14 13.40 43.44 -43.97
N GLY A 15 14.32 42.64 -44.47
CA GLY A 15 14.70 41.32 -43.97
C GLY A 15 15.47 41.47 -42.65
N ARG A 16 15.14 40.58 -41.70
CA ARG A 16 16.00 40.23 -40.55
C ARG A 16 16.11 38.71 -40.55
N THR A 17 17.30 38.23 -40.82
CA THR A 17 17.75 36.87 -40.57
C THR A 17 17.66 36.56 -39.09
N SER A 18 16.67 35.73 -38.68
CA SER A 18 16.60 35.17 -37.34
C SER A 18 17.36 33.82 -37.38
N THR A 19 18.50 33.80 -36.75
CA THR A 19 19.21 32.58 -36.37
C THR A 19 18.30 31.75 -35.48
N ARG A 20 17.81 30.61 -35.98
CA ARG A 20 17.17 29.56 -35.19
C ARG A 20 18.24 28.97 -34.25
N GLY A 21 18.15 29.36 -32.97
CA GLY A 21 18.78 28.61 -31.90
C GLY A 21 18.13 27.24 -31.85
N THR A 22 18.88 26.20 -32.07
CA THR A 22 18.52 24.82 -31.77
C THR A 22 18.28 24.70 -30.26
N VAL A 23 17.01 24.67 -29.87
CA VAL A 23 16.61 24.22 -28.55
C VAL A 23 16.99 22.74 -28.48
N GLY A 24 17.99 22.44 -27.66
CA GLY A 24 18.44 21.07 -27.45
C GLY A 24 17.23 20.23 -27.03
N GLU A 25 16.96 19.17 -27.80
CA GLU A 25 16.08 18.09 -27.40
C GLU A 25 16.61 17.54 -26.06
N ALA A 26 15.89 17.82 -25.00
CA ALA A 26 16.04 17.09 -23.75
C ALA A 26 15.68 15.63 -24.06
N THR A 27 16.69 14.83 -24.30
CA THR A 27 16.57 13.39 -24.54
C THR A 27 15.97 12.78 -23.28
N SER A 28 14.67 12.55 -23.25
CA SER A 28 14.02 11.73 -22.25
C SER A 28 14.61 10.32 -22.40
N LEU A 29 15.45 9.95 -21.44
CA LEU A 29 15.99 8.59 -21.38
C LEU A 29 14.81 7.60 -21.32
N PRO A 30 14.89 6.46 -22.05
CA PRO A 30 13.83 5.46 -22.04
C PRO A 30 13.44 5.08 -20.60
N LEU A 31 12.16 4.90 -20.34
CA LEU A 31 11.61 4.56 -19.02
C LEU A 31 12.33 3.37 -18.36
N ALA A 32 12.72 2.38 -19.17
CA ALA A 32 13.51 1.23 -18.75
C ALA A 32 14.88 1.62 -18.16
N ALA A 33 15.61 2.54 -18.82
CA ALA A 33 16.91 3.00 -18.32
C ALA A 33 16.82 3.82 -17.01
N SER A 34 15.63 4.39 -16.73
CA SER A 34 15.33 5.04 -15.46
C SER A 34 15.08 4.01 -14.34
N LEU A 35 14.35 2.93 -14.64
CA LEU A 35 14.05 1.86 -13.68
C LEU A 35 15.31 1.10 -13.27
N GLU A 36 16.15 0.74 -14.23
CA GLU A 36 17.42 0.04 -13.98
C GLU A 36 18.38 0.87 -13.11
N ARG A 37 18.41 2.19 -13.30
CA ARG A 37 19.20 3.08 -12.42
C ARG A 37 18.69 3.12 -10.99
N LYS A 38 17.36 3.15 -10.80
CA LYS A 38 16.76 3.12 -9.47
C LYS A 38 17.01 1.77 -8.79
N GLU A 39 16.89 0.67 -9.54
CA GLU A 39 17.22 -0.68 -9.01
C GLU A 39 18.70 -0.78 -8.62
N ALA A 40 19.61 -0.26 -9.45
CA ALA A 40 21.04 -0.24 -9.13
C ALA A 40 21.36 0.63 -7.90
N ALA A 41 20.67 1.78 -7.75
CA ALA A 41 20.82 2.63 -6.57
C ALA A 41 20.34 1.91 -5.29
N LEU A 42 19.23 1.17 -5.36
CA LEU A 42 18.76 0.34 -4.26
C LEU A 42 19.77 -0.76 -3.91
N ASP A 43 20.28 -1.49 -4.92
CA ASP A 43 21.25 -2.57 -4.70
C ASP A 43 22.55 -2.04 -4.05
N LEU A 44 23.06 -0.88 -4.50
CA LEU A 44 24.20 -0.22 -3.90
C LEU A 44 23.95 0.16 -2.44
N ALA A 45 22.82 0.84 -2.17
CA ALA A 45 22.46 1.27 -0.82
C ALA A 45 22.29 0.10 0.16
N LEU A 46 21.81 -1.05 -0.32
CA LEU A 46 21.69 -2.25 0.49
C LEU A 46 23.04 -2.90 0.76
N ARG A 47 23.93 -2.98 -0.24
CA ARG A 47 25.27 -3.58 -0.09
C ARG A 47 26.19 -2.84 0.88
N GLU A 48 25.93 -1.57 1.13
CA GLU A 48 26.68 -0.77 2.12
C GLU A 48 26.31 -1.12 3.58
N LEU A 49 25.24 -1.91 3.80
CA LEU A 49 24.77 -2.27 5.12
C LEU A 49 25.46 -3.57 5.61
N PRO A 50 25.90 -3.62 6.86
CA PRO A 50 26.48 -4.86 7.41
C PRO A 50 25.41 -5.94 7.66
N SER A 51 24.22 -5.54 8.06
CA SER A 51 23.05 -6.38 8.29
C SER A 51 21.77 -5.53 8.38
N LEU A 52 20.60 -6.15 8.21
CA LEU A 52 19.32 -5.45 8.06
C LEU A 52 18.17 -6.23 8.67
N ILE A 53 17.29 -5.56 9.43
CA ILE A 53 15.93 -6.04 9.69
C ILE A 53 14.97 -5.38 8.69
N VAL A 54 14.20 -6.18 7.97
CA VAL A 54 13.11 -5.72 7.12
C VAL A 54 11.78 -5.90 7.85
N ALA A 55 11.02 -4.82 8.07
CA ALA A 55 9.63 -4.88 8.51
C ALA A 55 8.78 -5.46 7.37
N TYR A 56 8.54 -6.78 7.43
CA TYR A 56 8.04 -7.59 6.34
C TYR A 56 6.57 -7.94 6.54
N SER A 57 5.70 -7.37 5.70
CA SER A 57 4.25 -7.64 5.75
C SER A 57 3.76 -8.57 4.62
N GLY A 58 4.64 -9.11 3.79
CA GLY A 58 4.23 -9.90 2.62
C GLY A 58 3.48 -9.13 1.53
N GLY A 59 3.26 -7.82 1.70
CA GLY A 59 2.75 -6.97 0.62
C GLY A 59 3.83 -6.67 -0.42
N VAL A 60 3.44 -6.20 -1.61
CA VAL A 60 4.35 -6.03 -2.75
C VAL A 60 5.62 -5.25 -2.42
N ASP A 61 5.53 -4.14 -1.68
CA ASP A 61 6.68 -3.29 -1.36
C ASP A 61 7.65 -3.98 -0.41
N SER A 62 7.15 -4.51 0.71
CA SER A 62 7.98 -5.20 1.69
C SER A 62 8.54 -6.52 1.16
N ALA A 63 7.83 -7.21 0.27
CA ALA A 63 8.31 -8.42 -0.38
C ALA A 63 9.44 -8.12 -1.37
N TYR A 64 9.31 -7.03 -2.14
CA TYR A 64 10.39 -6.62 -3.04
C TYR A 64 11.62 -6.13 -2.27
N LEU A 65 11.43 -5.34 -1.20
CA LEU A 65 12.55 -4.93 -0.34
C LEU A 65 13.25 -6.15 0.28
N ALA A 66 12.49 -7.12 0.80
CA ALA A 66 13.05 -8.35 1.37
C ALA A 66 13.85 -9.14 0.32
N TYR A 67 13.33 -9.29 -0.89
CA TYR A 67 14.01 -9.93 -2.01
C TYR A 67 15.31 -9.22 -2.39
N ALA A 68 15.26 -7.90 -2.60
CA ALA A 68 16.44 -7.12 -2.97
C ALA A 68 17.51 -7.16 -1.87
N ALA A 69 17.09 -7.03 -0.61
CA ALA A 69 17.99 -7.12 0.55
C ALA A 69 18.61 -8.51 0.68
N HIS A 70 17.81 -9.58 0.55
CA HIS A 70 18.31 -10.95 0.60
C HIS A 70 19.32 -11.23 -0.53
N ARG A 71 19.07 -10.73 -1.73
CA ARG A 71 19.99 -10.82 -2.87
C ARG A 71 21.31 -10.08 -2.61
N ALA A 72 21.27 -8.93 -1.94
CA ALA A 72 22.44 -8.09 -1.67
C ALA A 72 23.27 -8.57 -0.48
N LEU A 73 22.64 -9.06 0.61
CA LEU A 73 23.24 -9.32 1.91
C LEU A 73 23.13 -10.78 2.39
N GLY A 74 22.39 -11.63 1.66
CA GLY A 74 22.20 -13.04 2.00
C GLY A 74 21.60 -13.23 3.40
N SER A 75 22.24 -14.06 4.21
CA SER A 75 21.80 -14.40 5.58
C SER A 75 21.89 -13.26 6.58
N SER A 76 22.51 -12.13 6.23
CA SER A 76 22.60 -10.93 7.08
C SER A 76 21.29 -10.13 7.11
N VAL A 77 20.24 -10.59 6.40
CA VAL A 77 18.90 -10.00 6.42
C VAL A 77 17.97 -10.84 7.28
N LEU A 78 17.26 -10.18 8.20
CA LEU A 78 16.16 -10.76 8.96
C LEU A 78 14.85 -10.09 8.53
N CYS A 79 13.95 -10.84 7.96
CA CYS A 79 12.59 -10.39 7.65
C CYS A 79 11.69 -10.65 8.85
N VAL A 80 11.05 -9.62 9.40
CA VAL A 80 10.20 -9.76 10.59
C VAL A 80 8.77 -9.37 10.26
N THR A 81 7.83 -10.30 10.50
CA THR A 81 6.38 -10.06 10.39
C THR A 81 5.78 -9.94 11.78
N ALA A 82 5.09 -8.84 12.04
CA ALA A 82 4.24 -8.69 13.21
C ALA A 82 2.90 -9.39 12.95
N ASP A 83 2.55 -10.29 13.83
CA ASP A 83 1.28 -11.02 13.83
C ASP A 83 0.38 -10.53 14.96
N SER A 84 -0.84 -10.15 14.61
CA SER A 84 -1.86 -9.67 15.54
C SER A 84 -3.25 -9.95 14.99
N PRO A 85 -4.31 -9.82 15.80
CA PRO A 85 -5.70 -9.95 15.33
C PRO A 85 -6.08 -8.97 14.21
N SER A 86 -5.34 -7.88 14.05
CA SER A 86 -5.57 -6.90 12.98
C SER A 86 -4.94 -7.27 11.64
N TYR A 87 -4.03 -8.26 11.61
CA TYR A 87 -3.33 -8.70 10.41
C TYR A 87 -4.07 -9.87 9.75
N PRO A 88 -4.57 -9.72 8.50
CA PRO A 88 -5.38 -10.75 7.86
C PRO A 88 -4.63 -12.09 7.67
N GLU A 89 -5.29 -13.22 7.96
CA GLU A 89 -4.73 -14.57 7.78
C GLU A 89 -4.25 -14.82 6.34
N ARG A 90 -5.02 -14.35 5.35
CA ARG A 90 -4.62 -14.46 3.94
C ARG A 90 -3.24 -13.83 3.68
N HIS A 91 -2.97 -12.66 4.26
CA HIS A 91 -1.68 -11.99 4.09
C HIS A 91 -0.57 -12.69 4.88
N ARG A 92 -0.90 -13.24 6.05
CA ARG A 92 0.01 -14.07 6.84
C ARG A 92 0.46 -15.31 6.04
N ALA A 93 -0.47 -15.98 5.40
CA ALA A 93 -0.18 -17.12 4.54
C ALA A 93 0.68 -16.74 3.33
N ILE A 94 0.41 -15.58 2.69
CA ILE A 94 1.22 -15.05 1.59
C ILE A 94 2.65 -14.75 2.07
N ALA A 95 2.80 -14.04 3.18
CA ALA A 95 4.11 -13.67 3.73
C ALA A 95 4.97 -14.90 4.01
N ARG A 96 4.42 -15.94 4.66
CA ARG A 96 5.12 -17.20 4.90
C ARG A 96 5.53 -17.89 3.62
N ARG A 97 4.60 -18.06 2.68
CA ARG A 97 4.86 -18.73 1.39
C ARG A 97 5.97 -18.05 0.60
N VAL A 98 5.95 -16.72 0.52
CA VAL A 98 6.99 -15.96 -0.18
C VAL A 98 8.33 -16.09 0.53
N ALA A 99 8.35 -15.99 1.87
CA ALA A 99 9.57 -16.16 2.64
C ALA A 99 10.20 -17.56 2.44
N GLU A 100 9.38 -18.60 2.45
CA GLU A 100 9.82 -19.99 2.17
C GLU A 100 10.32 -20.15 0.74
N GLN A 101 9.56 -19.67 -0.25
CA GLN A 101 9.89 -19.78 -1.66
C GLN A 101 11.21 -19.10 -2.04
N PHE A 102 11.50 -17.97 -1.43
CA PHE A 102 12.71 -17.16 -1.72
C PHE A 102 13.82 -17.34 -0.68
N GLY A 103 13.64 -18.21 0.30
CA GLY A 103 14.65 -18.55 1.31
C GLY A 103 14.96 -17.41 2.28
N PHE A 104 14.00 -16.53 2.57
CA PHE A 104 14.22 -15.43 3.53
C PHE A 104 14.41 -15.98 4.93
N ASN A 105 15.37 -15.41 5.69
CA ASN A 105 15.45 -15.60 7.12
C ASN A 105 14.27 -14.84 7.77
N HIS A 106 13.18 -15.57 8.07
CA HIS A 106 11.89 -15.00 8.44
C HIS A 106 11.53 -15.33 9.88
N LEU A 107 11.21 -14.28 10.64
CA LEU A 107 10.74 -14.34 12.03
C LEU A 107 9.31 -13.76 12.10
N VAL A 108 8.42 -14.48 12.75
CA VAL A 108 7.09 -13.98 13.10
C VAL A 108 7.09 -13.64 14.59
N ILE A 109 6.68 -12.43 14.93
CA ILE A 109 6.52 -11.96 16.31
C ILE A 109 5.06 -11.65 16.59
N GLN A 110 4.62 -11.86 17.83
CA GLN A 110 3.31 -11.41 18.27
C GLN A 110 3.38 -9.95 18.71
N THR A 111 2.38 -9.16 18.36
CA THR A 111 2.20 -7.78 18.83
C THR A 111 0.87 -7.62 19.55
N GLU A 112 0.83 -6.74 20.54
CA GLU A 112 -0.28 -6.60 21.49
C GLU A 112 -0.96 -5.23 21.37
N GLU A 113 -0.96 -4.62 20.17
CA GLU A 113 -1.61 -3.32 19.96
C GLU A 113 -3.08 -3.32 20.39
N MET A 114 -3.75 -4.49 20.35
CA MET A 114 -5.14 -4.65 20.82
C MET A 114 -5.29 -4.50 22.34
N ALA A 115 -4.23 -4.66 23.11
CA ALA A 115 -4.24 -4.40 24.57
C ALA A 115 -4.20 -2.89 24.88
N ARG A 116 -3.83 -2.05 23.90
CA ARG A 116 -3.69 -0.59 24.07
C ARG A 116 -5.01 0.13 23.89
N PRO A 117 -5.54 0.85 24.92
CA PRO A 117 -6.79 1.60 24.79
C PRO A 117 -6.75 2.65 23.66
N GLU A 118 -5.59 3.28 23.45
CA GLU A 118 -5.39 4.30 22.39
C GLU A 118 -5.56 3.71 21.00
N TYR A 119 -5.13 2.47 20.78
CA TYR A 119 -5.34 1.77 19.52
C TYR A 119 -6.81 1.37 19.35
N ARG A 120 -7.41 0.77 20.40
CA ARG A 120 -8.79 0.31 20.39
C ARG A 120 -9.79 1.43 20.16
N ALA A 121 -9.54 2.63 20.69
CA ALA A 121 -10.36 3.82 20.45
C ALA A 121 -10.43 4.23 18.97
N ASN A 122 -9.60 3.65 18.11
CA ASN A 122 -9.61 3.83 16.67
C ASN A 122 -9.53 5.31 16.21
N PRO A 123 -8.62 6.11 16.76
CA PRO A 123 -8.47 7.50 16.33
C PRO A 123 -7.90 7.58 14.90
N ALA A 124 -7.96 8.77 14.30
CA ALA A 124 -7.42 9.01 12.96
C ALA A 124 -5.92 8.66 12.83
N ASN A 125 -5.17 8.75 13.92
CA ASN A 125 -3.75 8.37 13.99
C ASN A 125 -3.52 6.94 14.54
N ARG A 126 -4.51 6.04 14.56
CA ARG A 126 -4.37 4.66 15.03
C ARG A 126 -3.13 3.95 14.47
N CYS A 127 -2.81 4.18 13.19
CA CYS A 127 -1.64 3.56 12.55
C CYS A 127 -0.31 3.95 13.21
N TYR A 128 -0.24 5.09 13.90
CA TYR A 128 0.92 5.46 14.68
C TYR A 128 1.15 4.47 15.84
N PHE A 129 0.12 4.17 16.62
CA PHE A 129 0.24 3.25 17.77
C PHE A 129 0.67 1.83 17.34
N CYS A 130 0.08 1.31 16.25
CA CYS A 130 0.46 0.02 15.69
C CYS A 130 1.93 0.00 15.23
N LYS A 131 2.36 1.01 14.47
CA LYS A 131 3.74 1.09 14.00
C LYS A 131 4.74 1.35 15.13
N HIS A 132 4.38 2.16 16.11
CA HIS A 132 5.22 2.40 17.29
C HIS A 132 5.49 1.09 18.02
N GLU A 133 4.48 0.26 18.23
CA GLU A 133 4.65 -1.05 18.85
C GLU A 133 5.53 -1.97 18.03
N LEU A 134 5.26 -2.09 16.73
CA LEU A 134 6.11 -2.85 15.82
C LEU A 134 7.58 -2.46 15.94
N TYR A 135 7.89 -1.16 15.84
CA TYR A 135 9.28 -0.70 15.88
C TYR A 135 9.92 -0.82 17.25
N THR A 136 9.14 -0.79 18.34
CA THR A 136 9.64 -1.13 19.68
C THR A 136 10.16 -2.56 19.70
N HIS A 137 9.39 -3.53 19.20
CA HIS A 137 9.83 -4.93 19.11
C HIS A 137 11.03 -5.10 18.16
N LEU A 138 10.99 -4.45 16.98
CA LEU A 138 12.11 -4.56 16.03
C LEU A 138 13.41 -3.96 16.60
N SER A 139 13.32 -2.87 17.37
CA SER A 139 14.48 -2.26 18.02
C SER A 139 15.07 -3.16 19.11
N ALA A 140 14.23 -3.86 19.88
CA ALA A 140 14.70 -4.85 20.85
C ALA A 140 15.44 -6.00 20.15
N ILE A 141 14.85 -6.59 19.10
CA ILE A 141 15.49 -7.64 18.31
C ILE A 141 16.79 -7.16 17.66
N ALA A 142 16.81 -5.92 17.17
CA ALA A 142 18.00 -5.30 16.58
C ALA A 142 19.15 -5.22 17.60
N GLY A 143 18.85 -4.77 18.83
CA GLY A 143 19.83 -4.71 19.92
C GLY A 143 20.32 -6.09 20.34
N GLU A 144 19.44 -7.05 20.53
CA GLU A 144 19.79 -8.43 20.92
C GLU A 144 20.65 -9.15 19.89
N ARG A 145 20.41 -8.90 18.61
CA ARG A 145 21.11 -9.57 17.50
C ARG A 145 22.27 -8.78 16.92
N GLY A 146 22.51 -7.55 17.41
CA GLY A 146 23.54 -6.67 16.87
C GLY A 146 23.30 -6.23 15.43
N ILE A 147 22.03 -6.09 15.02
CA ILE A 147 21.66 -5.64 13.68
C ILE A 147 21.43 -4.12 13.71
N PRO A 148 22.28 -3.30 13.07
CA PRO A 148 22.25 -1.85 13.26
C PRO A 148 21.14 -1.12 12.51
N VAL A 149 20.51 -1.75 11.51
CA VAL A 149 19.56 -1.07 10.61
C VAL A 149 18.23 -1.80 10.57
N ILE A 150 17.16 -1.02 10.70
CA ILE A 150 15.77 -1.45 10.45
C ILE A 150 15.29 -0.70 9.21
N ALA A 151 14.61 -1.39 8.29
CA ALA A 151 14.02 -0.79 7.11
C ALA A 151 12.55 -1.20 6.92
N ASP A 152 11.78 -0.30 6.29
CA ASP A 152 10.40 -0.54 5.88
C ASP A 152 10.22 -0.42 4.36
N GLY A 153 9.08 -0.92 3.86
CA GLY A 153 8.71 -0.90 2.45
C GLY A 153 8.05 0.41 1.99
N SER A 154 8.28 1.54 2.65
CA SER A 154 7.80 2.83 2.16
C SER A 154 8.46 3.17 0.82
N ASN A 155 7.70 3.77 -0.10
CA ASN A 155 8.14 4.06 -1.47
C ASN A 155 7.93 5.54 -1.84
N ALA A 156 8.36 5.95 -3.04
CA ALA A 156 8.36 7.35 -3.46
C ALA A 156 6.95 7.98 -3.51
N ASP A 157 5.92 7.19 -3.82
CA ASP A 157 4.54 7.69 -3.89
C ASP A 157 3.97 8.03 -2.50
N ASP A 158 4.57 7.48 -1.44
CA ASP A 158 4.16 7.78 -0.07
C ASP A 158 4.58 9.19 0.39
N ARG A 159 5.47 9.91 -0.32
CA ARG A 159 5.99 11.24 0.07
C ARG A 159 4.92 12.31 0.19
N GLY A 160 3.89 12.26 -0.66
CA GLY A 160 2.80 13.24 -0.74
C GLY A 160 1.58 12.93 0.13
N ASP A 161 1.55 11.78 0.80
CA ASP A 161 0.38 11.32 1.54
C ASP A 161 0.50 11.63 3.05
N TYR A 162 -0.51 12.33 3.59
CA TYR A 162 -0.59 12.56 5.03
C TYR A 162 -0.99 11.24 5.73
N ARG A 163 0.03 10.50 6.18
CA ARG A 163 -0.17 9.27 6.97
C ARG A 163 0.42 9.45 8.37
N PRO A 164 -0.42 9.57 9.40
CA PRO A 164 0.06 9.67 10.79
C PRO A 164 1.04 8.56 11.18
N GLY A 165 0.91 7.38 10.59
CA GLY A 165 1.83 6.25 10.79
C GLY A 165 3.26 6.47 10.28
N ARG A 166 3.58 7.57 9.56
CA ARG A 166 4.96 7.88 9.14
C ARG A 166 5.80 8.54 10.24
N GLN A 167 5.18 8.96 11.33
CA GLN A 167 5.88 9.53 12.47
C GLN A 167 6.70 8.46 13.20
N ALA A 168 6.12 7.29 13.48
CA ALA A 168 6.80 6.23 14.19
C ALA A 168 8.10 5.77 13.52
N PRO A 169 8.19 5.44 12.22
CA PRO A 169 9.45 5.08 11.57
C PRO A 169 10.56 6.12 11.78
N ARG A 170 10.22 7.42 11.76
CA ARG A 170 11.18 8.51 11.97
C ARG A 170 11.71 8.54 13.40
N GLU A 171 10.85 8.33 14.40
CA GLU A 171 11.24 8.28 15.82
C GLU A 171 12.22 7.14 16.12
N PHE A 172 12.08 6.02 15.40
CA PHE A 172 12.94 4.85 15.54
C PHE A 172 14.12 4.80 14.57
N GLY A 173 14.34 5.85 13.76
CA GLY A 173 15.43 5.88 12.79
C GLY A 173 15.32 4.81 11.68
N VAL A 174 14.09 4.38 11.36
CA VAL A 174 13.83 3.36 10.33
C VAL A 174 14.14 3.93 8.96
N ARG A 175 14.89 3.20 8.13
CA ARG A 175 15.19 3.57 6.75
C ARG A 175 14.09 3.11 5.81
N SER A 176 13.98 3.78 4.69
CA SER A 176 13.05 3.43 3.61
C SER A 176 13.80 3.33 2.27
N PRO A 177 14.58 2.25 2.04
CA PRO A 177 15.48 2.15 0.89
C PRO A 177 14.76 2.27 -0.47
N LEU A 178 13.51 1.84 -0.57
CA LEU A 178 12.71 2.00 -1.80
C LEU A 178 12.41 3.48 -2.09
N ASP A 179 12.01 4.23 -1.05
CA ASP A 179 11.80 5.69 -1.15
C ASP A 179 13.12 6.43 -1.43
N GLU A 180 14.19 6.09 -0.71
CA GLU A 180 15.53 6.67 -0.87
C GLU A 180 16.05 6.50 -2.31
N SER A 181 15.76 5.36 -2.96
CA SER A 181 16.12 5.07 -4.35
C SER A 181 15.12 5.65 -5.36
N GLY A 182 14.07 6.34 -4.92
CA GLY A 182 13.07 6.96 -5.79
C GLY A 182 12.16 5.95 -6.50
N LEU A 183 12.01 4.74 -5.98
CA LEU A 183 11.14 3.72 -6.55
C LEU A 183 9.68 4.04 -6.25
N THR A 184 8.87 4.12 -7.30
CA THR A 184 7.41 4.27 -7.23
C THR A 184 6.74 2.90 -7.06
N LYS A 185 5.45 2.89 -6.74
CA LYS A 185 4.65 1.66 -6.67
C LYS A 185 4.63 0.89 -7.98
N GLU A 186 4.60 1.60 -9.10
CA GLU A 186 4.64 1.01 -10.44
C GLU A 186 6.01 0.36 -10.71
N ASP A 187 7.10 1.07 -10.40
CA ASP A 187 8.46 0.54 -10.49
C ASP A 187 8.61 -0.76 -9.69
N ILE A 188 8.14 -0.75 -8.43
CA ILE A 188 8.22 -1.91 -7.53
C ILE A 188 7.43 -3.10 -8.07
N ARG A 189 6.23 -2.88 -8.63
CA ARG A 189 5.44 -3.94 -9.25
C ARG A 189 6.14 -4.56 -10.45
N GLU A 190 6.71 -3.73 -11.32
CA GLU A 190 7.46 -4.22 -12.50
C GLU A 190 8.71 -5.00 -12.08
N LEU A 191 9.48 -4.50 -11.11
CA LEU A 191 10.65 -5.20 -10.59
C LEU A 191 10.28 -6.50 -9.87
N SER A 192 9.17 -6.50 -9.11
CA SER A 192 8.63 -7.70 -8.46
C SER A 192 8.20 -8.76 -9.49
N ARG A 193 7.58 -8.33 -10.60
CA ARG A 193 7.19 -9.20 -11.71
C ARG A 193 8.41 -9.82 -12.38
N ARG A 194 9.45 -9.03 -12.66
CA ARG A 194 10.74 -9.51 -13.22
C ARG A 194 11.43 -10.49 -12.27
N ALA A 195 11.35 -10.27 -10.98
CA ALA A 195 11.90 -11.14 -9.94
C ALA A 195 11.09 -12.44 -9.72
N GLY A 196 9.92 -12.57 -10.34
CA GLY A 196 9.02 -13.71 -10.16
C GLY A 196 8.32 -13.75 -8.80
N LEU A 197 8.24 -12.60 -8.09
CA LEU A 197 7.52 -12.50 -6.83
C LEU A 197 6.01 -12.62 -7.07
N PRO A 198 5.31 -13.58 -6.42
CA PRO A 198 3.88 -13.79 -6.65
C PRO A 198 3.01 -12.64 -6.16
N THR A 199 3.59 -11.71 -5.41
CA THR A 199 2.91 -10.55 -4.83
C THR A 199 2.90 -9.33 -5.75
N TRP A 200 3.50 -9.40 -6.95
CA TRP A 200 3.69 -8.26 -7.85
C TRP A 200 2.39 -7.52 -8.21
N ASP A 201 1.27 -8.21 -8.30
CA ASP A 201 -0.05 -7.65 -8.62
C ASP A 201 -1.06 -7.70 -7.47
N GLU A 202 -0.59 -8.07 -6.24
CA GLU A 202 -1.48 -8.08 -5.07
C GLU A 202 -2.06 -6.68 -4.81
N PRO A 203 -3.37 -6.60 -4.51
CA PRO A 203 -4.01 -5.36 -4.09
C PRO A 203 -3.36 -4.78 -2.83
N ALA A 204 -3.51 -3.47 -2.62
CA ALA A 204 -3.02 -2.83 -1.40
C ALA A 204 -3.56 -3.53 -0.14
N SER A 205 -2.63 -3.99 0.70
CA SER A 205 -2.93 -4.73 1.92
C SER A 205 -3.00 -3.75 3.10
N ALA A 206 -4.22 -3.45 3.56
CA ALA A 206 -4.43 -2.72 4.79
C ALA A 206 -4.91 -3.67 5.90
N CYS A 207 -4.59 -3.37 7.16
CA CYS A 207 -5.04 -4.15 8.32
C CYS A 207 -6.58 -4.20 8.43
N LEU A 208 -7.13 -5.24 9.07
CA LEU A 208 -8.58 -5.41 9.27
C LEU A 208 -9.22 -4.23 9.99
N SER A 209 -8.50 -3.60 10.92
CA SER A 209 -8.98 -2.41 11.64
C SER A 209 -9.35 -1.25 10.71
N SER A 210 -8.77 -1.19 9.49
CA SER A 210 -9.14 -0.18 8.49
C SER A 210 -10.56 -0.35 7.93
N ARG A 211 -11.26 -1.44 8.25
CA ARG A 211 -12.66 -1.68 7.85
C ARG A 211 -13.65 -1.11 8.86
N ILE A 212 -13.16 -0.75 10.05
CA ILE A 212 -13.96 -0.17 11.13
C ILE A 212 -13.92 1.36 11.01
N PRO A 213 -15.06 2.06 11.05
CA PRO A 213 -15.09 3.52 10.97
C PRO A 213 -14.26 4.15 12.10
N TYR A 214 -13.59 5.25 11.82
CA TYR A 214 -12.86 6.00 12.84
C TYR A 214 -13.76 6.32 14.03
N PHE A 215 -13.19 6.22 15.23
CA PHE A 215 -13.86 6.43 16.52
C PHE A 215 -14.90 5.37 16.91
N SER A 216 -15.07 4.31 16.09
CA SER A 216 -15.72 3.07 16.53
C SER A 216 -14.64 2.14 17.08
N GLU A 217 -14.89 1.60 18.27
CA GLU A 217 -13.93 0.73 18.94
C GLU A 217 -13.56 -0.49 18.11
N VAL A 218 -12.24 -0.78 18.05
CA VAL A 218 -11.71 -2.01 17.46
C VAL A 218 -11.76 -3.11 18.52
N THR A 219 -12.45 -4.20 18.20
CA THR A 219 -12.52 -5.38 19.08
C THR A 219 -12.16 -6.65 18.28
N ASP A 220 -11.74 -7.69 18.99
CA ASP A 220 -11.42 -8.97 18.37
C ASP A 220 -12.61 -9.58 17.63
N GLU A 221 -13.83 -9.41 18.19
CA GLU A 221 -15.06 -9.90 17.57
C GLU A 221 -15.29 -9.22 16.21
N LYS A 222 -15.14 -7.89 16.14
CA LYS A 222 -15.29 -7.14 14.88
C LYS A 222 -14.26 -7.55 13.87
N LEU A 223 -13.00 -7.70 14.29
CA LEU A 223 -11.91 -8.12 13.39
C LEU A 223 -12.17 -9.50 12.81
N ARG A 224 -12.53 -10.49 13.65
CA ARG A 224 -12.88 -11.86 13.21
C ARG A 224 -14.09 -11.88 12.28
N LEU A 225 -15.12 -11.07 12.57
CA LEU A 225 -16.31 -10.98 11.74
C LEU A 225 -15.97 -10.43 10.35
N ILE A 226 -15.18 -9.36 10.29
CA ILE A 226 -14.71 -8.76 9.04
C ILE A 226 -13.86 -9.76 8.25
N GLU A 227 -12.92 -10.44 8.90
CA GLU A 227 -12.05 -11.41 8.26
C GLU A 227 -12.84 -12.56 7.62
N ARG A 228 -13.79 -13.13 8.37
CA ARG A 228 -14.68 -14.17 7.86
C ARG A 228 -15.54 -13.69 6.69
N ALA A 229 -16.04 -12.46 6.75
CA ALA A 229 -16.83 -11.89 5.69
C ALA A 229 -15.99 -11.61 4.41
N GLU A 230 -14.74 -11.13 4.56
CA GLU A 230 -13.82 -10.98 3.41
C GLU A 230 -13.41 -12.35 2.84
N ALA A 231 -13.23 -13.39 3.68
CA ALA A 231 -12.96 -14.75 3.24
C ALA A 231 -14.09 -15.30 2.36
N VAL A 232 -15.35 -15.14 2.78
CA VAL A 232 -16.53 -15.50 1.96
C VAL A 232 -16.46 -14.87 0.57
N LEU A 233 -16.17 -13.58 0.48
CA LEU A 233 -16.08 -12.90 -0.82
C LEU A 233 -14.91 -13.43 -1.67
N HIS A 234 -13.78 -13.71 -1.06
CA HIS A 234 -12.63 -14.31 -1.76
C HIS A 234 -12.94 -15.73 -2.26
N ASP A 235 -13.64 -16.55 -1.45
CA ASP A 235 -14.05 -17.92 -1.84
C ASP A 235 -15.08 -17.89 -2.99
N LEU A 236 -15.91 -16.83 -3.06
CA LEU A 236 -16.78 -16.57 -4.18
C LEU A 236 -16.05 -15.96 -5.41
N GLY A 237 -14.72 -15.83 -5.33
CA GLY A 237 -13.87 -15.38 -6.44
C GLY A 237 -13.76 -13.87 -6.62
N PHE A 238 -14.15 -13.05 -5.64
CA PHE A 238 -13.89 -11.60 -5.68
C PHE A 238 -12.44 -11.32 -5.32
N ARG A 239 -11.71 -10.75 -6.26
CA ARG A 239 -10.28 -10.48 -6.08
C ARG A 239 -10.02 -9.26 -5.21
N ILE A 240 -10.77 -8.18 -5.44
CA ILE A 240 -10.65 -6.93 -4.70
C ILE A 240 -11.92 -6.72 -3.90
N CYS A 241 -11.86 -6.97 -2.60
CA CYS A 241 -12.99 -6.74 -1.72
C CYS A 241 -12.56 -6.14 -0.37
N ARG A 242 -13.45 -5.35 0.21
CA ARG A 242 -13.36 -4.87 1.60
C ARG A 242 -14.76 -4.86 2.19
N VAL A 243 -14.88 -5.45 3.36
CA VAL A 243 -16.13 -5.41 4.14
C VAL A 243 -16.01 -4.31 5.19
N ARG A 244 -16.60 -3.14 4.92
CA ARG A 244 -16.69 -2.05 5.89
C ARG A 244 -17.75 -2.37 6.93
N HIS A 245 -17.31 -2.49 8.17
CA HIS A 245 -18.14 -2.88 9.29
C HIS A 245 -18.83 -1.66 9.90
N HIS A 246 -20.14 -1.56 9.75
CA HIS A 246 -20.98 -0.54 10.38
C HIS A 246 -21.96 -1.25 11.32
N ASP A 247 -21.43 -1.83 12.41
CA ASP A 247 -22.16 -2.62 13.41
C ASP A 247 -22.97 -3.76 12.77
N THR A 248 -24.24 -3.56 12.48
CA THR A 248 -25.12 -4.57 11.88
C THR A 248 -25.08 -4.58 10.35
N ILE A 249 -24.36 -3.65 9.70
CA ILE A 249 -24.33 -3.50 8.26
C ILE A 249 -22.95 -3.86 7.72
N ALA A 250 -22.89 -4.80 6.77
CA ALA A 250 -21.76 -5.03 5.90
C ALA A 250 -21.86 -4.14 4.66
N ARG A 251 -20.97 -3.14 4.49
CA ARG A 251 -20.85 -2.37 3.26
C ARG A 251 -19.68 -2.89 2.44
N LEU A 252 -19.99 -3.49 1.30
CA LEU A 252 -19.03 -4.13 0.43
C LEU A 252 -18.42 -3.12 -0.54
N GLU A 253 -17.10 -2.96 -0.50
CA GLU A 253 -16.32 -2.26 -1.52
C GLU A 253 -15.63 -3.31 -2.38
N LEU A 254 -16.11 -3.53 -3.59
CA LEU A 254 -15.61 -4.51 -4.55
C LEU A 254 -14.81 -3.82 -5.67
N GLY A 255 -14.02 -4.58 -6.42
CA GLY A 255 -13.45 -4.11 -7.67
C GLY A 255 -14.54 -3.57 -8.58
N ARG A 256 -14.30 -2.45 -9.27
CA ARG A 256 -15.35 -1.81 -10.10
C ARG A 256 -15.89 -2.72 -11.18
N ASP A 257 -15.05 -3.53 -11.76
CA ASP A 257 -15.36 -4.56 -12.76
C ASP A 257 -16.09 -5.77 -12.18
N GLU A 258 -16.04 -5.95 -10.85
CA GLU A 258 -16.68 -7.06 -10.14
C GLU A 258 -18.06 -6.71 -9.57
N ILE A 259 -18.45 -5.42 -9.51
CA ILE A 259 -19.73 -4.98 -8.92
C ILE A 259 -20.93 -5.59 -9.66
N ALA A 260 -20.90 -5.60 -11.01
CA ALA A 260 -22.00 -6.13 -11.80
C ALA A 260 -22.28 -7.60 -11.46
N ARG A 261 -21.22 -8.41 -11.31
CA ARG A 261 -21.31 -9.83 -10.93
C ARG A 261 -21.92 -10.00 -9.53
N ALA A 262 -21.55 -9.13 -8.58
CA ALA A 262 -22.09 -9.19 -7.23
C ALA A 262 -23.59 -8.86 -7.15
N LEU A 263 -24.13 -8.15 -8.13
CA LEU A 263 -25.54 -7.77 -8.22
C LEU A 263 -26.38 -8.73 -9.06
N GLU A 264 -25.80 -9.75 -9.67
CA GLU A 264 -26.54 -10.85 -10.30
C GLU A 264 -27.39 -11.56 -9.24
N PRO A 265 -28.66 -11.89 -9.52
CA PRO A 265 -29.62 -12.35 -8.50
C PRO A 265 -29.10 -13.51 -7.65
N GLU A 266 -28.54 -14.57 -8.26
CA GLU A 266 -28.02 -15.74 -7.56
C GLU A 266 -26.78 -15.42 -6.72
N MET A 267 -25.89 -14.58 -7.24
CA MET A 267 -24.69 -14.17 -6.50
C MET A 267 -25.05 -13.25 -5.34
N ALA A 268 -25.97 -12.32 -5.54
CA ALA A 268 -26.43 -11.40 -4.51
C ALA A 268 -27.12 -12.16 -3.35
N GLU A 269 -27.97 -13.15 -3.68
CA GLU A 269 -28.61 -14.02 -2.68
C GLU A 269 -27.56 -14.84 -1.90
N THR A 270 -26.55 -15.38 -2.59
CA THR A 270 -25.47 -16.13 -1.99
C THR A 270 -24.66 -15.27 -1.01
N ILE A 271 -24.28 -14.06 -1.45
CA ILE A 271 -23.52 -13.10 -0.61
C ILE A 271 -24.38 -12.71 0.61
N ASP A 272 -25.64 -12.31 0.41
CA ASP A 272 -26.53 -11.89 1.50
C ASP A 272 -26.69 -13.01 2.52
N SER A 273 -27.04 -14.21 2.07
CA SER A 273 -27.27 -15.33 2.98
C SER A 273 -26.03 -15.72 3.78
N GLN A 274 -24.84 -15.75 3.16
CA GLN A 274 -23.61 -16.12 3.84
C GLN A 274 -23.16 -15.04 4.84
N LEU A 275 -23.24 -13.76 4.48
CA LEU A 275 -22.85 -12.68 5.39
C LEU A 275 -23.84 -12.52 6.54
N ARG A 276 -25.15 -12.73 6.31
CA ARG A 276 -26.14 -12.75 7.38
C ARG A 276 -25.93 -13.92 8.33
N ALA A 277 -25.55 -15.09 7.83
CA ALA A 277 -25.17 -16.23 8.67
C ALA A 277 -23.96 -15.94 9.57
N LEU A 278 -23.10 -14.98 9.20
CA LEU A 278 -22.01 -14.50 10.04
C LEU A 278 -22.45 -13.53 11.14
N GLY A 279 -23.66 -12.93 11.04
CA GLY A 279 -24.23 -12.01 12.04
C GLY A 279 -24.57 -10.61 11.52
N TYR A 280 -24.36 -10.28 10.24
CA TYR A 280 -24.83 -9.01 9.68
C TYR A 280 -26.35 -9.02 9.47
N ALA A 281 -27.02 -7.94 9.82
CA ALA A 281 -28.45 -7.79 9.54
C ALA A 281 -28.71 -7.30 8.11
N HIS A 282 -27.78 -6.50 7.57
CA HIS A 282 -27.90 -5.92 6.22
C HIS A 282 -26.58 -6.03 5.47
N VAL A 283 -26.67 -6.37 4.20
CA VAL A 283 -25.56 -6.38 3.26
C VAL A 283 -25.81 -5.34 2.18
N THR A 284 -24.84 -4.46 1.95
CA THR A 284 -24.96 -3.36 0.98
C THR A 284 -23.70 -3.29 0.12
N VAL A 285 -23.83 -2.78 -1.11
CA VAL A 285 -22.71 -2.56 -2.02
C VAL A 285 -22.46 -1.07 -2.16
N ASP A 286 -21.18 -0.66 -1.99
CA ASP A 286 -20.76 0.71 -2.32
C ASP A 286 -20.72 0.87 -3.84
N LEU A 287 -21.56 1.74 -4.38
CA LEU A 287 -21.69 1.97 -5.82
C LEU A 287 -20.41 2.51 -6.48
N ARG A 288 -19.51 3.11 -5.69
CA ARG A 288 -18.21 3.61 -6.17
C ARG A 288 -17.14 2.51 -6.19
N GLY A 289 -17.41 1.36 -5.58
CA GLY A 289 -16.49 0.25 -5.44
C GLY A 289 -15.27 0.57 -4.54
N TYR A 290 -14.29 -0.30 -4.58
CA TYR A 290 -13.05 -0.13 -3.83
C TYR A 290 -12.26 1.10 -4.30
N ARG A 291 -11.81 1.91 -3.34
CA ARG A 291 -10.92 3.05 -3.57
C ARG A 291 -9.87 3.11 -2.46
N LEU A 292 -8.61 3.33 -2.86
CA LEU A 292 -7.56 3.56 -1.89
C LEU A 292 -7.90 4.79 -1.03
N GLY A 293 -7.83 4.64 0.30
CA GLY A 293 -8.10 5.75 1.21
C GLY A 293 -9.58 6.11 1.42
N SER A 294 -10.55 5.30 0.95
CA SER A 294 -11.99 5.56 1.11
C SER A 294 -12.42 5.82 2.57
N LEU A 295 -11.76 5.18 3.54
CA LEU A 295 -12.01 5.44 4.97
C LEU A 295 -11.71 6.90 5.36
N ASN A 296 -10.71 7.53 4.74
CA ASN A 296 -10.30 8.90 5.06
C ASN A 296 -11.29 9.95 4.53
N GLU A 297 -12.17 9.59 3.59
CA GLU A 297 -13.22 10.49 3.10
C GLU A 297 -14.12 10.94 4.27
N ALA A 298 -14.40 10.07 5.22
CA ALA A 298 -15.21 10.38 6.39
C ALA A 298 -14.57 11.42 7.35
N LEU A 299 -13.24 11.50 7.39
CA LEU A 299 -12.53 12.50 8.21
C LEU A 299 -12.66 13.90 7.60
N ARG A 300 -12.64 14.01 6.27
CA ARG A 300 -12.78 15.29 5.56
C ARG A 300 -14.18 15.90 5.75
N LEU A 301 -15.21 15.07 5.81
CA LEU A 301 -16.60 15.50 6.04
C LEU A 301 -16.86 16.01 7.47
N ARG A 302 -16.03 15.64 8.45
CA ARG A 302 -16.16 16.12 9.85
C ARG A 302 -15.42 17.43 10.10
N GLN A 303 -14.64 17.93 9.14
CA GLN A 303 -13.89 19.19 9.23
C GLN A 303 -14.64 20.37 8.58
N VAL A 304 -15.82 20.13 8.00
CA VAL A 304 -16.78 21.11 7.47
C VAL A 304 -17.94 21.24 8.45
#